data_a0e108fe9e9a5f4aeff00f1c6c52c1e3
#
_entry.id   a0e108fe9e9a5f4aeff00f1c6c52c1e3
#
_cell.length_a   1.000
_cell.length_b   1.000
_cell.length_c   1.000
_cell.angle_alpha   90.00
_cell.angle_beta   90.00
_cell.angle_gamma   90.00
#
_symmetry.space_group_name_H-M   'P 1'
#
loop_
_entity.id
_entity.type
_entity.pdbx_description
1 polymer ?
#
loop_
_entity_poly.entity_id
_entity_poly.type
_entity_poly.pdbx_seq_one_letter_code
_entity_poly.pdbx_strand_id
1 'polypeptide(L)'
;MIRKILFVAFLSILVLGLKAQNNVLGGGEVHGSFQADAQHYQKDSAIGADEIPEKMAVNAFLEMRYTNKGFEAGMRYELFMPPIQGYDSRWKGNGFGYRYLRYSNERVDVTAGNFYEQFGSGMILRGYQEWNLGFDNSFDGVRVKYKMKALSITGLVAKQRLYWELGPGLVRGVDGQLSLNDFIRKINSSKTRVFLGLSFVSRYQVDQNPIYNLPENVGAYAGRFQLFRGGFNFKMEMAKKINDPNATNNFIYKEGNAVMAEIGYSQKGLGFTLQLNRSDNMDFRSSRTATGFDSQLGYIPAMTRQHAYTLAAFYPYASQANGQMGLQATLIYKLKKKTALGGRYGTSIDINYSFSNSIYKNAINDSTLIGQTGTLGYTSAFFKLGDQKYYHDFNIRLSRKLNRKWQLSIMYMNQYYNMVINEGHNAPDVFADVIIGDVWWKFKPYNSIHVELQGLITKQDDGNWSQIMVEYNRKGFFGAVIMMYNHGNDKGHEIIEPHLYPFLTLGYTHKTTRITAGYGKQREGIVCVGGVCRAVPASNGFTLTVNSSF
;
A
#
# COMPACT_ATOMS: atom_id res chain seq x y z
N MET A 1 -33.98 -2.25 -1.54
CA MET A 1 -33.04 -2.87 -2.49
C MET A 1 -33.08 -2.18 -3.86
N ILE A 2 -34.19 -2.19 -4.56
CA ILE A 2 -34.38 -1.61 -5.92
C ILE A 2 -33.96 -0.12 -5.99
N ARG A 3 -34.29 0.73 -5.00
CA ARG A 3 -33.90 2.14 -4.97
C ARG A 3 -32.37 2.37 -4.93
N LYS A 4 -31.61 1.50 -4.22
CA LYS A 4 -30.13 1.60 -4.16
C LYS A 4 -29.51 1.19 -5.50
N ILE A 5 -30.02 0.15 -6.15
CA ILE A 5 -29.59 -0.29 -7.50
C ILE A 5 -29.94 0.75 -8.55
N LEU A 6 -31.14 1.33 -8.49
CA LEU A 6 -31.56 2.41 -9.40
C LEU A 6 -30.72 3.68 -9.22
N PHE A 7 -30.26 3.99 -8.00
CA PHE A 7 -29.40 5.14 -7.74
C PHE A 7 -27.99 4.95 -8.34
N VAL A 8 -27.40 3.75 -8.18
CA VAL A 8 -26.11 3.41 -8.80
C VAL A 8 -26.22 3.39 -10.33
N ALA A 9 -27.30 2.81 -10.87
CA ALA A 9 -27.57 2.82 -12.31
C ALA A 9 -27.83 4.23 -12.85
N PHE A 10 -28.54 5.08 -12.10
CA PHE A 10 -28.80 6.47 -12.46
C PHE A 10 -27.52 7.32 -12.45
N LEU A 11 -26.64 7.15 -11.45
CA LEU A 11 -25.31 7.78 -11.43
C LEU A 11 -24.46 7.32 -12.62
N SER A 12 -24.48 6.03 -12.95
CA SER A 12 -23.76 5.48 -14.10
C SER A 12 -24.26 6.05 -15.44
N ILE A 13 -25.56 6.27 -15.59
CA ILE A 13 -26.18 6.87 -16.79
C ILE A 13 -25.84 8.36 -16.88
N LEU A 14 -25.81 9.09 -15.74
CA LEU A 14 -25.38 10.51 -15.70
C LEU A 14 -23.93 10.68 -16.20
N VAL A 15 -23.02 9.77 -15.79
CA VAL A 15 -21.61 9.77 -16.21
C VAL A 15 -21.46 9.49 -17.70
N LEU A 16 -22.30 8.62 -18.28
CA LEU A 16 -22.30 8.33 -19.73
C LEU A 16 -22.79 9.51 -20.59
N GLY A 17 -23.57 10.43 -20.01
CA GLY A 17 -24.12 11.61 -20.70
C GLY A 17 -23.24 12.87 -20.64
N LEU A 18 -22.26 12.94 -19.77
CA LEU A 18 -21.33 14.07 -19.64
C LEU A 18 -20.25 14.00 -20.73
N LYS A 19 -20.58 14.42 -21.93
CA LYS A 19 -19.55 14.83 -22.89
C LYS A 19 -18.88 16.08 -22.32
N ALA A 20 -17.54 16.06 -22.20
CA ALA A 20 -16.77 17.24 -21.85
C ALA A 20 -17.20 18.40 -22.78
N GLN A 21 -18.03 19.32 -22.27
CA GLN A 21 -18.45 20.49 -23.01
C GLN A 21 -17.31 21.51 -22.93
N ASN A 22 -16.46 21.52 -23.95
CA ASN A 22 -15.56 22.63 -24.21
C ASN A 22 -16.40 23.90 -24.31
N ASN A 23 -16.11 24.92 -23.48
CA ASN A 23 -16.63 26.31 -23.48
C ASN A 23 -17.74 26.72 -22.49
N VAL A 24 -18.26 25.91 -21.60
CA VAL A 24 -19.30 26.37 -20.65
C VAL A 24 -18.75 27.21 -19.51
N LEU A 25 -17.45 27.08 -19.15
CA LEU A 25 -16.82 27.72 -18.00
C LEU A 25 -15.56 28.54 -18.40
N GLY A 26 -15.70 29.49 -19.31
CA GLY A 26 -14.63 30.46 -19.58
C GLY A 26 -13.33 29.86 -20.16
N GLY A 27 -13.39 28.76 -20.93
CA GLY A 27 -12.26 28.14 -21.59
C GLY A 27 -11.44 27.19 -20.71
N GLY A 28 -11.98 26.74 -19.59
CA GLY A 28 -11.39 25.68 -18.76
C GLY A 28 -11.86 24.28 -19.17
N GLU A 29 -11.20 23.26 -18.65
CA GLU A 29 -11.50 21.85 -18.89
C GLU A 29 -12.05 21.19 -17.66
N VAL A 30 -13.08 20.35 -17.81
CA VAL A 30 -13.65 19.53 -16.74
C VAL A 30 -13.29 18.07 -17.00
N HIS A 31 -12.69 17.43 -16.00
CA HIS A 31 -12.41 16.00 -15.98
C HIS A 31 -13.09 15.36 -14.79
N GLY A 32 -13.43 14.10 -14.91
CA GLY A 32 -14.00 13.37 -13.79
C GLY A 32 -13.73 11.88 -13.87
N SER A 33 -13.90 11.22 -12.74
CA SER A 33 -13.89 9.77 -12.63
C SER A 33 -15.00 9.30 -11.68
N PHE A 34 -15.54 8.14 -11.99
CA PHE A 34 -16.54 7.46 -11.18
C PHE A 34 -16.09 6.04 -10.93
N GLN A 35 -16.15 5.63 -9.65
CA GLN A 35 -15.98 4.25 -9.24
C GLN A 35 -17.14 3.85 -8.33
N ALA A 36 -17.67 2.65 -8.53
CA ALA A 36 -18.64 2.06 -7.62
C ALA A 36 -18.34 0.57 -7.47
N ASP A 37 -18.28 0.12 -6.23
CA ASP A 37 -18.12 -1.26 -5.83
C ASP A 37 -19.34 -1.66 -5.00
N ALA A 38 -20.08 -2.69 -5.43
CA ALA A 38 -21.24 -3.21 -4.75
C ALA A 38 -21.04 -4.70 -4.46
N GLN A 39 -21.44 -5.15 -3.27
CA GLN A 39 -21.42 -6.55 -2.89
C GLN A 39 -22.77 -6.94 -2.29
N HIS A 40 -23.28 -8.08 -2.73
CA HIS A 40 -24.45 -8.72 -2.14
C HIS A 40 -24.00 -10.00 -1.44
N TYR A 41 -24.25 -10.10 -0.15
CA TYR A 41 -23.77 -11.17 0.71
C TYR A 41 -24.82 -12.23 0.94
N GLN A 42 -24.39 -13.49 0.94
CA GLN A 42 -25.16 -14.66 1.27
C GLN A 42 -24.44 -15.40 2.41
N LYS A 43 -25.20 -15.89 3.38
CA LYS A 43 -24.66 -16.73 4.45
C LYS A 43 -24.08 -18.02 3.87
N ASP A 44 -22.90 -18.40 4.33
CA ASP A 44 -22.26 -19.66 4.01
C ASP A 44 -21.41 -20.12 5.20
N SER A 45 -22.06 -20.88 6.09
CA SER A 45 -21.43 -21.36 7.33
C SER A 45 -20.26 -22.32 7.11
N ALA A 46 -20.18 -22.96 5.92
CA ALA A 46 -19.08 -23.86 5.60
C ALA A 46 -17.73 -23.13 5.48
N ILE A 47 -17.73 -21.86 5.10
CA ILE A 47 -16.53 -21.04 4.97
C ILE A 47 -16.43 -19.92 6.02
N GLY A 48 -17.27 -19.94 7.07
CA GLY A 48 -17.31 -18.89 8.07
C GLY A 48 -17.93 -17.56 7.60
N ALA A 49 -18.65 -17.54 6.46
CA ALA A 49 -19.34 -16.33 6.00
C ALA A 49 -20.68 -16.16 6.74
N ASP A 50 -20.68 -15.26 7.72
CA ASP A 50 -21.83 -14.98 8.57
C ASP A 50 -22.97 -14.27 7.82
N GLU A 51 -24.18 -14.38 8.38
CA GLU A 51 -25.31 -13.56 7.93
C GLU A 51 -25.13 -12.13 8.40
N ILE A 52 -25.10 -11.19 7.44
CA ILE A 52 -25.03 -9.76 7.74
C ILE A 52 -26.42 -9.14 7.59
N PRO A 53 -26.81 -8.24 8.55
CA PRO A 53 -28.14 -7.63 8.54
C PRO A 53 -28.43 -6.88 7.24
N GLU A 54 -27.47 -6.15 6.73
CA GLU A 54 -27.55 -5.41 5.46
C GLU A 54 -26.93 -6.22 4.34
N LYS A 55 -27.73 -7.08 3.69
CA LYS A 55 -27.28 -8.02 2.63
C LYS A 55 -26.55 -7.37 1.45
N MET A 56 -26.54 -6.04 1.35
CA MET A 56 -25.91 -5.31 0.27
C MET A 56 -25.07 -4.15 0.81
N ALA A 57 -23.80 -4.12 0.44
CA ALA A 57 -22.85 -3.03 0.72
C ALA A 57 -22.43 -2.32 -0.56
N VAL A 58 -22.19 -1.01 -0.47
CA VAL A 58 -21.79 -0.18 -1.62
C VAL A 58 -20.77 0.85 -1.19
N ASN A 59 -19.62 0.90 -1.88
CA ASN A 59 -18.68 2.00 -1.84
C ASN A 59 -18.70 2.70 -3.21
N ALA A 60 -18.88 4.02 -3.25
CA ALA A 60 -18.84 4.75 -4.51
C ALA A 60 -18.12 6.10 -4.38
N PHE A 61 -17.44 6.51 -5.42
CA PHE A 61 -16.64 7.73 -5.48
C PHE A 61 -16.90 8.44 -6.81
N LEU A 62 -17.20 9.73 -6.73
CA LEU A 62 -17.29 10.62 -7.89
C LEU A 62 -16.29 11.75 -7.70
N GLU A 63 -15.24 11.77 -8.51
CA GLU A 63 -14.27 12.84 -8.55
C GLU A 63 -14.57 13.79 -9.72
N MET A 64 -14.50 15.08 -9.47
CA MET A 64 -14.61 16.12 -10.49
C MET A 64 -13.49 17.13 -10.30
N ARG A 65 -12.87 17.54 -11.40
CA ARG A 65 -11.78 18.51 -11.44
C ARG A 65 -11.98 19.47 -12.59
N TYR A 66 -11.93 20.75 -12.29
CA TYR A 66 -11.92 21.85 -13.24
C TYR A 66 -10.52 22.47 -13.30
N THR A 67 -9.99 22.72 -14.48
CA THR A 67 -8.68 23.35 -14.70
C THR A 67 -8.78 24.52 -15.64
N ASN A 68 -8.16 25.66 -15.32
CA ASN A 68 -8.09 26.84 -16.17
C ASN A 68 -6.87 27.70 -15.84
N LYS A 69 -5.93 27.89 -16.78
CA LYS A 69 -4.78 28.84 -16.69
C LYS A 69 -4.01 28.78 -15.36
N GLY A 70 -3.70 27.56 -14.90
CA GLY A 70 -2.98 27.35 -13.62
C GLY A 70 -3.86 27.27 -12.39
N PHE A 71 -5.14 27.62 -12.47
CA PHE A 71 -6.13 27.34 -11.43
C PHE A 71 -6.72 25.93 -11.61
N GLU A 72 -6.91 25.27 -10.51
CA GLU A 72 -7.56 23.96 -10.43
C GLU A 72 -8.51 23.95 -9.22
N ALA A 73 -9.72 23.46 -9.42
CA ALA A 73 -10.69 23.20 -8.37
C ALA A 73 -11.11 21.74 -8.45
N GLY A 74 -11.02 21.03 -7.35
CA GLY A 74 -11.39 19.61 -7.31
C GLY A 74 -12.29 19.27 -6.14
N MET A 75 -13.15 18.27 -6.36
CA MET A 75 -13.99 17.71 -5.30
C MET A 75 -14.22 16.22 -5.53
N ARG A 76 -14.40 15.47 -4.45
CA ARG A 76 -14.78 14.08 -4.45
C ARG A 76 -15.97 13.84 -3.53
N TYR A 77 -17.05 13.34 -4.10
CA TYR A 77 -18.20 12.85 -3.36
C TYR A 77 -18.01 11.35 -3.11
N GLU A 78 -18.23 10.94 -1.89
CA GLU A 78 -18.03 9.57 -1.40
C GLU A 78 -19.33 9.05 -0.80
N LEU A 79 -19.57 7.74 -0.99
CA LEU A 79 -20.76 7.04 -0.54
C LEU A 79 -20.40 5.67 0.00
N PHE A 80 -20.79 5.37 1.24
CA PHE A 80 -20.62 4.06 1.88
C PHE A 80 -21.95 3.63 2.53
N MET A 81 -22.67 2.68 1.91
CA MET A 81 -24.05 2.36 2.31
C MET A 81 -24.37 0.86 2.38
N PRO A 82 -24.06 0.17 3.46
CA PRO A 82 -22.93 0.32 4.37
C PRO A 82 -21.62 0.13 3.61
N PRO A 83 -20.46 0.38 4.21
CA PRO A 83 -19.18 0.06 3.59
C PRO A 83 -19.07 -1.46 3.35
N ILE A 84 -18.31 -1.84 2.31
CA ILE A 84 -18.00 -3.24 1.98
C ILE A 84 -17.30 -3.90 3.17
N GLN A 85 -17.53 -5.19 3.41
CA GLN A 85 -16.88 -5.95 4.48
C GLN A 85 -15.36 -5.78 4.48
N GLY A 86 -14.78 -5.69 5.70
CA GLY A 86 -13.37 -5.41 5.92
C GLY A 86 -13.01 -3.91 5.91
N TYR A 87 -13.92 -3.01 5.49
CA TYR A 87 -13.78 -1.59 5.75
C TYR A 87 -14.24 -1.26 7.18
N ASP A 88 -13.63 -0.26 7.79
CA ASP A 88 -14.08 0.23 9.09
C ASP A 88 -15.51 0.79 9.00
N SER A 89 -16.37 0.43 9.96
CA SER A 89 -17.76 0.87 10.01
C SER A 89 -17.93 2.38 10.15
N ARG A 90 -16.92 3.09 10.64
CA ARG A 90 -16.87 4.56 10.74
C ARG A 90 -16.94 5.27 9.38
N TRP A 91 -16.68 4.55 8.28
CA TRP A 91 -16.93 5.06 6.94
C TRP A 91 -18.41 5.18 6.58
N LYS A 92 -19.34 4.52 7.27
CA LYS A 92 -20.77 4.54 6.92
C LYS A 92 -21.28 5.97 6.82
N GLY A 93 -21.76 6.34 5.62
CA GLY A 93 -22.26 7.70 5.33
C GLY A 93 -22.01 8.12 3.90
N ASN A 94 -22.20 9.39 3.63
CA ASN A 94 -21.93 10.00 2.33
C ASN A 94 -21.63 11.49 2.49
N GLY A 95 -20.89 12.06 1.54
CA GLY A 95 -20.57 13.49 1.52
C GLY A 95 -19.35 13.84 0.68
N PHE A 96 -18.95 15.10 0.75
CA PHE A 96 -17.74 15.59 0.09
C PHE A 96 -16.52 15.33 0.99
N GLY A 97 -15.90 14.17 0.85
CA GLY A 97 -14.74 13.76 1.64
C GLY A 97 -13.44 14.45 1.25
N TYR A 98 -13.38 15.07 0.07
CA TYR A 98 -12.18 15.71 -0.46
C TYR A 98 -12.56 16.92 -1.33
N ARG A 99 -11.99 18.10 -1.08
CA ARG A 99 -12.23 19.34 -1.83
C ARG A 99 -11.05 20.27 -1.73
N TYR A 100 -10.69 20.93 -2.81
CA TYR A 100 -9.56 21.85 -2.82
C TYR A 100 -9.65 22.91 -3.93
N LEU A 101 -8.91 23.99 -3.70
CA LEU A 101 -8.53 24.97 -4.69
C LEU A 101 -7.01 25.02 -4.78
N ARG A 102 -6.49 25.03 -6.00
CA ARG A 102 -5.05 25.07 -6.27
C ARG A 102 -4.74 26.11 -7.33
N TYR A 103 -3.65 26.84 -7.12
CA TYR A 103 -3.02 27.65 -8.14
C TYR A 103 -1.58 27.16 -8.35
N SER A 104 -1.21 26.92 -9.60
CA SER A 104 0.13 26.42 -9.94
C SER A 104 0.68 27.14 -11.16
N ASN A 105 1.92 27.59 -11.06
CA ASN A 105 2.74 28.08 -12.17
C ASN A 105 4.14 27.42 -12.11
N GLU A 106 5.09 27.91 -12.92
CA GLU A 106 6.45 27.34 -12.98
C GLU A 106 7.20 27.36 -11.64
N ARG A 107 6.90 28.33 -10.76
CA ARG A 107 7.64 28.55 -9.51
C ARG A 107 6.83 28.27 -8.25
N VAL A 108 5.54 28.55 -8.29
CA VAL A 108 4.67 28.52 -7.11
C VAL A 108 3.52 27.54 -7.34
N ASP A 109 3.24 26.72 -6.33
CA ASP A 109 2.08 25.85 -6.26
C ASP A 109 1.46 26.00 -4.87
N VAL A 110 0.25 26.54 -4.81
CA VAL A 110 -0.49 26.76 -3.56
C VAL A 110 -1.78 25.95 -3.62
N THR A 111 -2.02 25.18 -2.58
CA THR A 111 -3.28 24.42 -2.41
C THR A 111 -3.92 24.81 -1.10
N ALA A 112 -5.21 25.09 -1.13
CA ALA A 112 -6.06 25.30 0.04
C ALA A 112 -7.20 24.27 0.03
N GLY A 113 -7.48 23.66 1.17
CA GLY A 113 -8.40 22.53 1.35
C GLY A 113 -7.65 21.21 1.43
N ASN A 114 -8.19 20.15 0.84
CA ASN A 114 -7.60 18.82 0.93
C ASN A 114 -6.41 18.64 -0.03
N PHE A 115 -5.38 17.97 0.45
CA PHE A 115 -4.22 17.56 -0.36
C PHE A 115 -3.53 16.33 0.22
N TYR A 116 -2.78 15.64 -0.63
CA TYR A 116 -1.82 14.63 -0.23
C TYR A 116 -0.41 15.21 -0.34
N GLU A 117 0.45 14.90 0.61
CA GLU A 117 1.85 15.31 0.60
C GLU A 117 2.72 14.26 1.25
N GLN A 118 3.94 14.11 0.71
CA GLN A 118 4.94 13.20 1.25
C GLN A 118 6.30 13.89 1.27
N PHE A 119 7.02 13.80 2.39
CA PHE A 119 8.39 14.27 2.54
C PHE A 119 9.36 13.09 2.43
N GLY A 120 10.28 13.16 1.46
CA GLY A 120 11.24 12.10 1.20
C GLY A 120 10.58 10.74 0.93
N SER A 121 11.05 9.72 1.63
CA SER A 121 10.48 8.37 1.57
C SER A 121 9.15 8.23 2.33
N GLY A 122 8.75 9.26 3.08
CA GLY A 122 7.53 9.24 3.89
C GLY A 122 7.75 8.90 5.35
N MET A 123 8.98 8.71 5.83
CA MET A 123 9.24 8.27 7.21
C MET A 123 8.66 9.20 8.27
N ILE A 124 8.54 10.51 7.98
CA ILE A 124 7.98 11.49 8.93
C ILE A 124 6.70 12.17 8.46
N LEU A 125 6.39 12.12 7.14
CA LEU A 125 5.13 12.61 6.59
C LEU A 125 4.78 11.87 5.30
N ARG A 126 3.60 11.22 5.30
CA ARG A 126 2.99 10.62 4.12
C ARG A 126 1.47 10.69 4.19
N GLY A 127 0.89 11.58 3.39
CA GLY A 127 -0.55 11.60 3.11
C GLY A 127 -0.83 10.87 1.82
N TYR A 128 -1.72 9.87 1.83
CA TYR A 128 -2.09 9.10 0.65
C TYR A 128 -3.47 8.46 0.82
N GLN A 129 -3.96 7.89 -0.25
CA GLN A 129 -5.23 7.19 -0.33
C GLN A 129 -5.00 5.80 -0.90
N GLU A 130 -5.65 4.78 -0.33
CA GLU A 130 -5.64 3.40 -0.82
C GLU A 130 -7.03 2.78 -0.63
N TRP A 131 -7.81 2.77 -1.70
CA TRP A 131 -9.19 2.30 -1.66
C TRP A 131 -9.31 0.81 -1.34
N ASN A 132 -8.36 -0.01 -1.78
CA ASN A 132 -8.40 -1.44 -1.45
C ASN A 132 -8.29 -1.71 0.05
N LEU A 133 -7.75 -0.77 0.81
CA LEU A 133 -7.63 -0.85 2.26
C LEU A 133 -8.71 -0.05 3.00
N GLY A 134 -9.50 0.75 2.30
CA GLY A 134 -10.40 1.72 2.94
C GLY A 134 -9.63 2.80 3.71
N PHE A 135 -8.49 3.22 3.17
CA PHE A 135 -7.58 4.16 3.83
C PHE A 135 -7.49 5.48 3.07
N ASP A 136 -7.69 6.59 3.77
CA ASP A 136 -7.49 7.95 3.28
C ASP A 136 -7.10 8.87 4.46
N ASN A 137 -5.85 9.29 4.49
CA ASN A 137 -5.30 10.19 5.49
C ASN A 137 -4.92 11.56 4.90
N SER A 138 -5.71 12.07 3.95
CA SER A 138 -5.52 13.39 3.36
C SER A 138 -5.41 14.49 4.42
N PHE A 139 -4.67 15.53 4.10
CA PHE A 139 -4.58 16.73 4.91
C PHE A 139 -5.62 17.76 4.44
N ASP A 140 -6.27 18.48 5.36
CA ASP A 140 -7.12 19.64 5.09
C ASP A 140 -6.49 20.90 5.71
N GLY A 141 -6.08 21.83 4.86
CA GLY A 141 -5.35 23.01 5.28
C GLY A 141 -4.72 23.79 4.11
N VAL A 142 -3.50 24.26 4.29
CA VAL A 142 -2.77 25.01 3.27
C VAL A 142 -1.41 24.37 3.04
N ARG A 143 -1.06 24.22 1.76
CA ARG A 143 0.26 23.79 1.28
C ARG A 143 0.80 24.77 0.27
N VAL A 144 2.07 25.14 0.41
CA VAL A 144 2.80 26.01 -0.53
C VAL A 144 4.06 25.30 -0.97
N LYS A 145 4.27 25.17 -2.29
CA LYS A 145 5.53 24.72 -2.87
C LYS A 145 6.17 25.87 -3.66
N TYR A 146 7.44 26.10 -3.43
CA TYR A 146 8.22 27.07 -4.17
C TYR A 146 9.42 26.42 -4.84
N LYS A 147 9.56 26.58 -6.14
CA LYS A 147 10.62 25.97 -6.96
C LYS A 147 11.55 27.05 -7.50
N MET A 148 12.82 26.89 -7.20
CA MET A 148 13.94 27.59 -7.85
C MET A 148 14.71 26.59 -8.71
N LYS A 149 15.69 27.09 -9.49
CA LYS A 149 16.49 26.24 -10.37
C LYS A 149 17.11 25.03 -9.63
N ALA A 150 17.70 25.26 -8.48
CA ALA A 150 18.42 24.25 -7.70
C ALA A 150 17.70 23.79 -6.43
N LEU A 151 16.74 24.57 -5.93
CA LEU A 151 16.10 24.37 -4.64
C LEU A 151 14.59 24.29 -4.78
N SER A 152 13.97 23.30 -4.15
CA SER A 152 12.52 23.19 -3.99
C SER A 152 12.20 23.20 -2.50
N ILE A 153 11.24 24.04 -2.09
CA ILE A 153 10.77 24.13 -0.69
C ILE A 153 9.27 23.87 -0.68
N THR A 154 8.81 23.05 0.25
CA THR A 154 7.40 22.80 0.52
C THR A 154 7.10 23.14 1.96
N GLY A 155 6.07 23.94 2.22
CA GLY A 155 5.55 24.22 3.56
C GLY A 155 4.08 23.83 3.66
N LEU A 156 3.63 23.34 4.81
CA LEU A 156 2.23 23.01 5.05
C LEU A 156 1.81 23.26 6.50
N VAL A 157 0.53 23.57 6.65
CA VAL A 157 -0.19 23.57 7.94
C VAL A 157 -1.58 22.99 7.69
N ALA A 158 -1.91 21.90 8.38
CA ALA A 158 -3.16 21.19 8.13
C ALA A 158 -3.58 20.31 9.32
N LYS A 159 -4.82 19.88 9.32
CA LYS A 159 -5.30 18.73 10.09
C LYS A 159 -5.44 17.52 9.17
N GLN A 160 -5.25 16.33 9.72
CA GLN A 160 -5.38 15.10 8.97
C GLN A 160 -6.82 14.61 9.01
N ARG A 161 -7.31 14.11 7.90
CA ARG A 161 -8.61 13.44 7.80
C ARG A 161 -8.66 12.19 8.67
N LEU A 162 -9.76 11.99 9.38
CA LEU A 162 -10.11 10.78 10.12
C LEU A 162 -11.56 10.41 9.78
N TYR A 163 -11.76 9.53 8.78
CA TYR A 163 -13.06 9.19 8.20
C TYR A 163 -13.82 10.42 7.67
N TRP A 164 -14.92 10.82 8.30
CA TRP A 164 -15.73 11.98 7.93
C TRP A 164 -15.34 13.26 8.66
N GLU A 165 -14.43 13.16 9.64
CA GLU A 165 -14.00 14.27 10.48
C GLU A 165 -12.53 14.62 10.29
N LEU A 166 -12.07 15.62 10.99
CA LEU A 166 -10.67 16.00 11.11
C LEU A 166 -10.11 15.49 12.45
N GLY A 167 -8.94 14.87 12.41
CA GLY A 167 -8.23 14.46 13.59
C GLY A 167 -7.85 15.63 14.51
N PRO A 168 -7.57 15.36 15.81
CA PRO A 168 -7.34 16.41 16.81
C PRO A 168 -6.03 17.18 16.59
N GLY A 169 -5.00 16.53 16.01
CA GLY A 169 -3.67 17.09 15.91
C GLY A 169 -3.49 18.06 14.74
N LEU A 170 -2.91 19.25 15.01
CA LEU A 170 -2.47 20.17 13.98
C LEU A 170 -1.08 19.75 13.50
N VAL A 171 -0.94 19.54 12.20
CA VAL A 171 0.31 19.13 11.54
C VAL A 171 0.92 20.33 10.83
N ARG A 172 2.21 20.57 11.08
CA ARG A 172 3.01 21.60 10.42
C ARG A 172 4.25 20.95 9.83
N GLY A 173 4.59 21.28 8.61
CA GLY A 173 5.74 20.65 7.95
C GLY A 173 6.47 21.58 7.00
N VAL A 174 7.78 21.39 6.91
CA VAL A 174 8.64 22.02 5.92
C VAL A 174 9.57 20.97 5.33
N ASP A 175 9.71 20.96 4.01
CA ASP A 175 10.63 20.11 3.26
C ASP A 175 11.43 20.94 2.27
N GLY A 176 12.73 20.70 2.21
CA GLY A 176 13.65 21.31 1.26
C GLY A 176 14.45 20.26 0.51
N GLN A 177 14.56 20.40 -0.82
CA GLN A 177 15.42 19.56 -1.66
C GLN A 177 16.32 20.40 -2.54
N LEU A 178 17.61 20.14 -2.48
CA LEU A 178 18.67 20.84 -3.22
C LEU A 178 19.31 19.90 -4.26
N SER A 179 19.32 20.33 -5.53
CA SER A 179 20.15 19.73 -6.58
C SER A 179 21.55 20.37 -6.54
N LEU A 180 22.57 19.63 -6.08
CA LEU A 180 23.93 20.17 -6.01
C LEU A 180 24.50 20.52 -7.38
N ASN A 181 24.15 19.77 -8.41
CA ASN A 181 24.63 20.05 -9.77
C ASN A 181 24.09 21.36 -10.34
N ASP A 182 22.84 21.72 -10.02
CA ASP A 182 22.24 22.96 -10.49
C ASP A 182 22.65 24.17 -9.62
N PHE A 183 23.08 23.90 -8.39
CA PHE A 183 23.61 24.91 -7.45
C PHE A 183 25.06 25.25 -7.73
N ILE A 184 25.92 24.26 -7.95
CA ILE A 184 27.37 24.44 -8.18
C ILE A 184 27.67 24.34 -9.67
N ARG A 185 27.87 25.47 -10.34
CA ARG A 185 28.10 25.53 -11.80
C ARG A 185 29.22 24.61 -12.31
N LYS A 186 30.32 24.44 -11.53
CA LYS A 186 31.49 23.62 -11.91
C LYS A 186 31.13 22.12 -12.10
N ILE A 187 30.10 21.63 -11.43
CA ILE A 187 29.69 20.21 -11.52
C ILE A 187 28.38 20.02 -12.30
N ASN A 188 27.81 21.06 -12.87
CA ASN A 188 26.54 20.97 -13.60
C ASN A 188 26.61 20.02 -14.80
N SER A 189 27.74 19.95 -15.52
CA SER A 189 27.97 19.01 -16.63
C SER A 189 28.40 17.61 -16.20
N SER A 190 28.55 17.35 -14.89
CA SER A 190 28.92 16.02 -14.37
C SER A 190 27.87 14.98 -14.69
N LYS A 191 28.32 13.77 -15.06
CA LYS A 191 27.44 12.58 -15.19
C LYS A 191 26.90 12.09 -13.85
N THR A 192 27.49 12.55 -12.73
CA THR A 192 27.02 12.24 -11.38
C THR A 192 26.04 13.32 -10.94
N ARG A 193 24.82 12.93 -10.57
CA ARG A 193 23.80 13.82 -10.00
C ARG A 193 23.68 13.56 -8.52
N VAL A 194 23.68 14.64 -7.72
CA VAL A 194 23.58 14.57 -6.25
C VAL A 194 22.45 15.47 -5.77
N PHE A 195 21.59 14.90 -4.91
CA PHE A 195 20.51 15.64 -4.26
C PHE A 195 20.66 15.51 -2.74
N LEU A 196 20.41 16.62 -2.05
CA LEU A 196 20.30 16.69 -0.60
C LEU A 196 18.89 17.12 -0.23
N GLY A 197 18.36 16.58 0.86
CA GLY A 197 17.05 16.98 1.36
C GLY A 197 17.04 17.05 2.88
N LEU A 198 16.26 18.01 3.40
CA LEU A 198 15.98 18.15 4.83
C LEU A 198 14.49 18.37 5.02
N SER A 199 13.92 17.71 6.02
CA SER A 199 12.51 17.83 6.36
C SER A 199 12.33 18.01 7.86
N PHE A 200 11.30 18.73 8.22
CA PHE A 200 10.80 18.85 9.58
C PHE A 200 9.28 18.75 9.58
N VAL A 201 8.73 17.99 10.51
CA VAL A 201 7.29 17.87 10.75
C VAL A 201 7.02 18.00 12.22
N SER A 202 6.01 18.76 12.62
CA SER A 202 5.55 18.78 14.00
C SER A 202 4.05 18.51 14.09
N ARG A 203 3.66 17.74 15.11
CA ARG A 203 2.28 17.60 15.55
C ARG A 203 2.08 18.41 16.81
N TYR A 204 0.99 19.21 16.84
CA TYR A 204 0.49 19.85 18.05
C TYR A 204 -0.85 19.23 18.45
N GLN A 205 -0.95 18.76 19.67
CA GLN A 205 -2.19 18.24 20.28
C GLN A 205 -2.19 18.58 21.76
N VAL A 206 -3.25 19.25 22.22
CA VAL A 206 -3.42 19.61 23.64
C VAL A 206 -3.34 18.37 24.53
N ASP A 207 -2.65 18.47 25.64
CA ASP A 207 -2.59 17.40 26.66
C ASP A 207 -3.88 17.42 27.51
N GLN A 208 -4.54 16.27 27.54
CA GLN A 208 -5.73 16.02 28.34
C GLN A 208 -5.59 14.74 29.18
N ASN A 209 -4.36 14.20 29.27
CA ASN A 209 -4.14 12.96 30.01
C ASN A 209 -4.10 13.25 31.51
N PRO A 210 -4.93 12.56 32.34
CA PRO A 210 -4.96 12.82 33.78
C PRO A 210 -3.78 12.20 34.56
N ILE A 211 -2.99 11.31 33.93
CA ILE A 211 -1.94 10.54 34.59
C ILE A 211 -0.55 10.98 34.14
N TYR A 212 -0.38 11.21 32.83
CA TYR A 212 0.90 11.50 32.20
C TYR A 212 0.97 12.95 31.73
N ASN A 213 2.11 13.60 31.93
CA ASN A 213 2.40 14.91 31.34
C ASN A 213 2.93 14.69 29.91
N LEU A 214 2.03 14.73 28.93
CA LEU A 214 2.35 14.41 27.55
C LEU A 214 2.76 15.66 26.76
N PRO A 215 3.86 15.62 25.99
CA PRO A 215 4.30 16.77 25.20
C PRO A 215 3.25 17.15 24.15
N GLU A 216 2.75 18.40 24.22
CA GLU A 216 1.79 18.91 23.25
C GLU A 216 2.37 19.05 21.84
N ASN A 217 3.66 19.46 21.74
CA ASN A 217 4.40 19.54 20.49
C ASN A 217 5.38 18.40 20.38
N VAL A 218 5.23 17.60 19.31
CA VAL A 218 6.18 16.54 18.95
C VAL A 218 6.74 16.82 17.57
N GLY A 219 8.07 16.88 17.46
CA GLY A 219 8.78 17.12 16.21
C GLY A 219 9.45 15.84 15.68
N ALA A 220 9.53 15.74 14.36
CA ALA A 220 10.33 14.76 13.65
C ALA A 220 11.14 15.43 12.55
N TYR A 221 12.40 14.99 12.38
CA TYR A 221 13.35 15.52 11.42
C TYR A 221 13.81 14.40 10.49
N ALA A 222 14.06 14.72 9.22
CA ALA A 222 14.68 13.77 8.31
C ALA A 222 15.74 14.46 7.42
N GLY A 223 16.84 13.74 7.17
CA GLY A 223 17.88 14.13 6.23
C GLY A 223 18.03 13.09 5.13
N ARG A 224 18.20 13.54 3.87
CA ARG A 224 18.28 12.68 2.69
C ARG A 224 19.54 12.97 1.87
N PHE A 225 20.14 11.92 1.37
CA PHE A 225 21.21 11.96 0.39
C PHE A 225 20.87 11.02 -0.77
N GLN A 226 21.00 11.51 -2.01
CA GLN A 226 20.77 10.70 -3.20
C GLN A 226 21.88 10.98 -4.24
N LEU A 227 22.41 9.90 -4.80
CA LEU A 227 23.46 9.93 -5.82
C LEU A 227 23.07 9.04 -6.99
N PHE A 228 23.18 9.57 -8.20
CA PHE A 228 22.91 8.86 -9.45
C PHE A 228 24.10 9.02 -10.40
N ARG A 229 24.59 7.91 -10.97
CA ARG A 229 25.67 7.91 -11.97
C ARG A 229 25.49 6.75 -12.94
N GLY A 230 25.14 7.05 -14.18
CA GLY A 230 24.86 6.01 -15.19
C GLY A 230 23.77 5.05 -14.70
N GLY A 231 24.06 3.77 -14.64
CA GLY A 231 23.14 2.76 -14.11
C GLY A 231 23.11 2.61 -12.59
N PHE A 232 24.03 3.26 -11.88
CA PHE A 232 24.13 3.19 -10.41
C PHE A 232 23.31 4.28 -9.72
N ASN A 233 22.60 3.91 -8.66
CA ASN A 233 22.00 4.85 -7.72
C ASN A 233 22.29 4.41 -6.26
N PHE A 234 22.43 5.42 -5.42
CA PHE A 234 22.47 5.27 -3.96
C PHE A 234 21.55 6.30 -3.33
N LYS A 235 20.68 5.86 -2.44
CA LYS A 235 19.76 6.70 -1.67
C LYS A 235 19.87 6.34 -0.21
N MET A 236 19.88 7.34 0.66
CA MET A 236 19.88 7.18 2.10
C MET A 236 19.00 8.25 2.72
N GLU A 237 18.18 7.86 3.67
CA GLU A 237 17.37 8.76 4.48
C GLU A 237 17.46 8.35 5.94
N MET A 238 17.65 9.34 6.81
CA MET A 238 17.69 9.16 8.26
C MET A 238 16.64 10.07 8.88
N ALA A 239 15.88 9.53 9.84
CA ALA A 239 14.86 10.29 10.56
C ALA A 239 15.04 10.14 12.07
N LYS A 240 14.72 11.21 12.79
CA LYS A 240 14.66 11.24 14.25
C LYS A 240 13.35 11.88 14.68
N LYS A 241 12.63 11.25 15.61
CA LYS A 241 11.45 11.76 16.29
C LYS A 241 11.82 12.05 17.74
N ILE A 242 11.47 13.23 18.26
CA ILE A 242 11.60 13.51 19.68
C ILE A 242 10.65 12.62 20.49
N ASN A 243 10.80 12.58 21.82
CA ASN A 243 9.96 11.75 22.68
C ASN A 243 8.46 11.98 22.37
N ASP A 244 7.76 10.91 22.06
CA ASP A 244 6.37 10.91 21.63
C ASP A 244 5.62 9.75 22.33
N PRO A 245 5.30 9.89 23.63
CA PRO A 245 4.47 8.92 24.31
C PRO A 245 3.09 8.88 23.68
N ASN A 246 2.67 7.71 23.18
CA ASN A 246 1.42 7.50 22.49
C ASN A 246 0.89 6.07 22.66
N ALA A 247 -0.32 5.79 22.20
CA ALA A 247 -0.96 4.49 22.39
C ALA A 247 -0.20 3.32 21.73
N THR A 248 0.54 3.56 20.63
CA THR A 248 1.23 2.48 19.91
C THR A 248 2.59 2.11 20.50
N ASN A 249 3.15 2.96 21.35
CA ASN A 249 4.41 2.68 22.04
C ASN A 249 4.24 2.53 23.57
N ASN A 250 3.01 2.27 24.03
CA ASN A 250 2.68 2.11 25.44
C ASN A 250 3.05 3.34 26.30
N PHE A 251 2.90 4.56 25.75
CA PHE A 251 3.20 5.84 26.41
C PHE A 251 4.61 5.94 27.01
N ILE A 252 5.62 5.36 26.36
CA ILE A 252 7.02 5.54 26.74
C ILE A 252 7.57 6.87 26.21
N TYR A 253 8.44 7.53 26.98
CA TYR A 253 9.07 8.82 26.64
C TYR A 253 10.39 8.63 25.88
N LYS A 254 10.42 7.65 24.97
CA LYS A 254 11.60 7.34 24.16
C LYS A 254 11.60 8.15 22.86
N GLU A 255 12.78 8.64 22.48
CA GLU A 255 13.01 9.18 21.14
C GLU A 255 12.90 8.07 20.09
N GLY A 256 12.43 8.42 18.89
CA GLY A 256 12.39 7.53 17.74
C GLY A 256 13.54 7.79 16.77
N ASN A 257 14.00 6.75 16.10
CA ASN A 257 14.94 6.88 14.98
C ASN A 257 14.68 5.84 13.89
N ALA A 258 14.89 6.24 12.64
CA ALA A 258 14.85 5.34 11.50
C ALA A 258 15.94 5.66 10.49
N VAL A 259 16.40 4.63 9.81
CA VAL A 259 17.34 4.72 8.69
C VAL A 259 16.83 3.83 7.57
N MET A 260 16.87 4.36 6.36
CA MET A 260 16.62 3.61 5.13
C MET A 260 17.75 3.87 4.15
N ALA A 261 18.27 2.81 3.53
CA ALA A 261 19.27 2.90 2.48
C ALA A 261 18.88 2.02 1.29
N GLU A 262 19.15 2.51 0.09
CA GLU A 262 18.93 1.78 -1.16
C GLU A 262 20.16 1.89 -2.05
N ILE A 263 20.63 0.75 -2.55
CA ILE A 263 21.65 0.65 -3.58
C ILE A 263 21.00 0.01 -4.81
N GLY A 264 21.05 0.68 -5.93
CA GLY A 264 20.52 0.16 -7.19
C GLY A 264 21.56 0.17 -8.30
N TYR A 265 21.53 -0.85 -9.14
CA TYR A 265 22.31 -0.89 -10.38
C TYR A 265 21.44 -1.44 -11.51
N SER A 266 21.42 -0.74 -12.63
CA SER A 266 20.67 -1.18 -13.80
C SER A 266 21.46 -0.98 -15.09
N GLN A 267 21.46 -2.02 -15.92
CA GLN A 267 21.95 -1.97 -17.30
C GLN A 267 21.09 -2.89 -18.16
N LYS A 268 21.29 -2.86 -19.47
CA LYS A 268 20.50 -3.68 -20.38
C LYS A 268 20.58 -5.17 -20.00
N GLY A 269 19.47 -5.72 -19.53
CA GLY A 269 19.32 -7.13 -19.14
C GLY A 269 19.75 -7.46 -17.71
N LEU A 270 20.16 -6.50 -16.91
CA LEU A 270 20.50 -6.67 -15.50
C LEU A 270 19.91 -5.53 -14.67
N GLY A 271 19.16 -5.86 -13.64
CA GLY A 271 18.74 -4.96 -12.58
C GLY A 271 19.05 -5.57 -11.22
N PHE A 272 19.64 -4.79 -10.34
CA PHE A 272 19.90 -5.17 -8.96
C PHE A 272 19.47 -4.04 -8.04
N THR A 273 18.78 -4.38 -6.95
CA THR A 273 18.40 -3.43 -5.88
C THR A 273 18.62 -4.10 -4.54
N LEU A 274 19.28 -3.41 -3.64
CA LEU A 274 19.41 -3.76 -2.23
C LEU A 274 18.82 -2.63 -1.40
N GLN A 275 17.86 -2.95 -0.55
CA GLN A 275 17.23 -2.04 0.39
C GLN A 275 17.46 -2.52 1.81
N LEU A 276 17.72 -1.59 2.70
CA LEU A 276 17.94 -1.82 4.12
C LEU A 276 17.10 -0.83 4.90
N ASN A 277 16.46 -1.26 5.96
CA ASN A 277 15.84 -0.36 6.91
C ASN A 277 16.11 -0.77 8.36
N ARG A 278 16.07 0.22 9.23
CA ARG A 278 15.97 0.08 10.67
C ARG A 278 15.00 1.12 11.20
N SER A 279 14.08 0.72 12.05
CA SER A 279 13.23 1.63 12.79
C SER A 279 13.19 1.26 14.27
N ASP A 280 13.10 2.26 15.12
CA ASP A 280 13.04 2.15 16.56
C ASP A 280 12.14 3.27 17.08
N ASN A 281 11.00 2.93 17.65
CA ASN A 281 10.00 3.87 18.18
C ASN A 281 9.57 4.96 17.20
N MET A 282 9.40 4.62 15.90
CA MET A 282 9.12 5.58 14.82
C MET A 282 7.66 5.65 14.37
N ASP A 283 6.73 4.96 15.05
CA ASP A 283 5.32 5.18 14.77
C ASP A 283 4.95 6.63 15.15
N PHE A 284 4.65 7.45 14.13
CA PHE A 284 4.37 8.86 14.27
C PHE A 284 2.97 9.16 13.75
N ARG A 285 2.12 9.76 14.60
CA ARG A 285 0.69 9.98 14.33
C ARG A 285 0.26 11.40 14.64
N SER A 286 -0.78 11.89 13.97
CA SER A 286 -1.39 13.19 14.28
C SER A 286 -2.29 13.16 15.54
N SER A 287 -2.69 11.96 15.99
CA SER A 287 -3.37 11.74 17.29
C SER A 287 -2.59 10.74 18.13
N ARG A 288 -2.30 11.11 19.39
CA ARG A 288 -1.52 10.25 20.31
C ARG A 288 -2.29 9.05 20.85
N THR A 289 -3.61 9.05 20.76
CA THR A 289 -4.47 7.93 21.19
C THR A 289 -4.87 7.00 20.05
N ALA A 290 -4.51 7.34 18.82
CA ALA A 290 -4.84 6.56 17.65
C ALA A 290 -4.02 5.26 17.57
N THR A 291 -4.67 4.19 17.14
CA THR A 291 -4.09 2.87 16.89
C THR A 291 -4.44 2.37 15.48
N GLY A 292 -4.02 1.18 15.11
CA GLY A 292 -4.30 0.64 13.77
C GLY A 292 -3.80 1.54 12.65
N PHE A 293 -4.69 1.95 11.75
CA PHE A 293 -4.37 2.84 10.61
C PHE A 293 -4.68 4.32 10.89
N ASP A 294 -5.33 4.62 12.01
CA ASP A 294 -5.82 5.96 12.29
C ASP A 294 -4.68 6.96 12.44
N SER A 295 -4.83 8.11 11.82
CA SER A 295 -3.99 9.30 12.04
C SER A 295 -2.48 9.09 11.78
N GLN A 296 -2.07 8.12 10.97
CA GLN A 296 -0.65 7.90 10.63
C GLN A 296 -0.08 9.10 9.86
N LEU A 297 1.03 9.65 10.36
CA LEU A 297 1.83 10.67 9.68
C LEU A 297 3.06 10.07 9.02
N GLY A 298 3.81 9.25 9.75
CA GLY A 298 4.99 8.57 9.28
C GLY A 298 4.69 7.19 8.70
N TYR A 299 5.52 6.75 7.77
CA TYR A 299 5.44 5.44 7.14
C TYR A 299 6.82 4.81 7.03
N ILE A 300 6.98 3.62 7.57
CA ILE A 300 8.19 2.81 7.40
C ILE A 300 7.88 1.73 6.36
N PRO A 301 8.54 1.73 5.19
CA PRO A 301 8.28 0.73 4.16
C PRO A 301 8.58 -0.68 4.67
N ALA A 302 7.70 -1.63 4.39
CA ALA A 302 7.97 -3.04 4.62
C ALA A 302 9.07 -3.50 3.65
N MET A 303 10.10 -4.19 4.19
CA MET A 303 11.16 -4.79 3.37
C MET A 303 10.67 -6.13 2.81
N THR A 304 9.69 -6.08 1.94
CA THR A 304 9.09 -7.25 1.30
C THR A 304 8.63 -6.92 -0.11
N ARG A 305 8.56 -7.94 -0.94
CA ARG A 305 7.96 -7.86 -2.26
C ARG A 305 6.45 -8.05 -2.16
N GLN A 306 5.68 -7.19 -2.79
CA GLN A 306 4.26 -7.43 -2.99
C GLN A 306 4.05 -8.46 -4.09
N HIS A 307 3.42 -9.60 -3.75
CA HIS A 307 3.12 -10.67 -4.68
C HIS A 307 1.79 -10.45 -5.39
N ALA A 308 1.75 -10.74 -6.70
CA ALA A 308 0.54 -10.65 -7.52
C ALA A 308 -0.27 -11.96 -7.53
N TYR A 309 0.37 -13.09 -7.26
CA TYR A 309 -0.29 -14.39 -7.20
C TYR A 309 -0.97 -14.60 -5.86
N THR A 310 -2.19 -15.13 -5.87
CA THR A 310 -3.04 -15.23 -4.68
C THR A 310 -2.36 -15.99 -3.55
N LEU A 311 -1.88 -17.22 -3.79
CA LEU A 311 -1.30 -18.05 -2.73
C LEU A 311 0.06 -17.52 -2.25
N ALA A 312 0.82 -16.81 -3.09
CA ALA A 312 2.06 -16.15 -2.68
C ALA A 312 1.81 -14.90 -1.81
N ALA A 313 0.59 -14.36 -1.83
CA ALA A 313 0.19 -13.18 -1.05
C ALA A 313 -0.58 -13.54 0.23
N PHE A 314 -0.65 -14.81 0.63
CA PHE A 314 -1.43 -15.23 1.80
C PHE A 314 -0.88 -14.72 3.12
N TYR A 315 0.43 -14.66 3.27
CA TYR A 315 1.12 -14.22 4.49
C TYR A 315 1.89 -12.92 4.25
N PRO A 316 1.19 -11.79 4.15
CA PRO A 316 1.80 -10.52 3.82
C PRO A 316 2.40 -9.85 5.06
N TYR A 317 3.59 -9.27 4.94
CA TYR A 317 4.27 -8.61 6.04
C TYR A 317 3.89 -7.13 6.16
N ALA A 318 3.48 -6.72 7.38
CA ALA A 318 3.30 -5.34 7.76
C ALA A 318 4.52 -4.81 8.53
N SER A 319 4.96 -3.58 8.22
CA SER A 319 6.13 -2.99 8.88
C SER A 319 5.88 -2.70 10.36
N GLN A 320 6.88 -3.00 11.20
CA GLN A 320 6.87 -2.77 12.65
C GLN A 320 7.64 -1.49 12.99
N ALA A 321 6.98 -0.32 12.86
CA ALA A 321 7.62 0.99 13.02
C ALA A 321 8.29 1.21 14.40
N ASN A 322 7.82 0.52 15.44
CA ASN A 322 8.35 0.60 16.81
C ASN A 322 9.50 -0.36 17.11
N GLY A 323 9.98 -1.10 16.10
CA GLY A 323 11.16 -1.94 16.31
C GLY A 323 11.37 -2.99 15.25
N GLN A 324 11.98 -2.64 14.12
CA GLN A 324 12.39 -3.60 13.11
C GLN A 324 13.75 -3.27 12.49
N MET A 325 14.40 -4.30 11.99
CA MET A 325 15.53 -4.21 11.08
C MET A 325 15.26 -5.15 9.90
N GLY A 326 15.29 -4.61 8.69
CA GLY A 326 14.92 -5.37 7.50
C GLY A 326 15.87 -5.17 6.34
N LEU A 327 15.86 -6.16 5.44
CA LEU A 327 16.63 -6.19 4.21
C LEU A 327 15.76 -6.74 3.09
N GLN A 328 15.84 -6.13 1.90
CA GLN A 328 15.32 -6.70 0.67
C GLN A 328 16.36 -6.61 -0.44
N ALA A 329 16.63 -7.72 -1.10
CA ALA A 329 17.51 -7.78 -2.28
C ALA A 329 16.72 -8.33 -3.47
N THR A 330 16.77 -7.64 -4.60
CA THR A 330 16.12 -8.08 -5.84
C THR A 330 17.15 -8.09 -6.97
N LEU A 331 17.19 -9.20 -7.71
CA LEU A 331 18.02 -9.37 -8.90
C LEU A 331 17.14 -9.78 -10.07
N ILE A 332 17.14 -8.97 -11.13
CA ILE A 332 16.49 -9.30 -12.40
C ILE A 332 17.58 -9.47 -13.46
N TYR A 333 17.65 -10.65 -14.05
CA TYR A 333 18.61 -10.95 -15.09
C TYR A 333 17.95 -11.53 -16.33
N LYS A 334 18.23 -10.95 -17.49
CA LYS A 334 17.73 -11.44 -18.76
C LYS A 334 18.84 -12.16 -19.54
N LEU A 335 18.75 -13.48 -19.62
CA LEU A 335 19.63 -14.31 -20.41
C LEU A 335 19.62 -13.88 -21.88
N LYS A 336 20.79 -13.91 -22.52
CA LYS A 336 20.98 -13.50 -23.91
C LYS A 336 20.09 -14.32 -24.84
N LYS A 337 19.46 -13.63 -25.81
CA LYS A 337 18.67 -14.27 -26.88
C LYS A 337 19.56 -15.20 -27.73
N LYS A 338 18.95 -16.21 -28.34
CA LYS A 338 19.61 -17.19 -29.23
C LYS A 338 20.69 -18.02 -28.54
N THR A 339 20.59 -18.21 -27.21
CA THR A 339 21.39 -19.18 -26.44
C THR A 339 20.50 -20.33 -25.99
N ALA A 340 21.09 -21.47 -25.57
CA ALA A 340 20.36 -22.66 -25.10
C ALA A 340 19.39 -22.31 -23.96
N LEU A 341 19.87 -21.61 -22.94
CA LEU A 341 19.04 -21.18 -21.78
C LEU A 341 18.19 -19.95 -22.07
N GLY A 342 18.68 -19.01 -22.89
CA GLY A 342 17.92 -17.77 -23.20
C GLY A 342 16.82 -17.98 -24.25
N GLY A 343 16.95 -18.96 -25.12
CA GLY A 343 16.00 -19.20 -26.20
C GLY A 343 15.90 -18.02 -27.20
N ARG A 344 14.88 -18.03 -28.07
CA ARG A 344 14.73 -17.04 -29.15
C ARG A 344 14.50 -15.61 -28.63
N TYR A 345 13.83 -15.45 -27.51
CA TYR A 345 13.37 -14.13 -27.00
C TYR A 345 14.10 -13.66 -25.72
N GLY A 346 14.95 -14.51 -25.15
CA GLY A 346 15.58 -14.32 -23.84
C GLY A 346 14.69 -14.89 -22.73
N THR A 347 15.31 -15.48 -21.71
CA THR A 347 14.65 -15.93 -20.48
C THR A 347 14.95 -14.89 -19.40
N SER A 348 13.95 -14.44 -18.66
CA SER A 348 14.11 -13.57 -17.49
C SER A 348 14.17 -14.42 -16.24
N ILE A 349 15.14 -14.17 -15.41
CA ILE A 349 15.30 -14.71 -14.06
C ILE A 349 15.07 -13.53 -13.11
N ASP A 350 14.20 -13.70 -12.14
CA ASP A 350 13.86 -12.70 -11.14
C ASP A 350 13.99 -13.38 -9.77
N ILE A 351 14.94 -12.93 -8.96
CA ILE A 351 15.22 -13.45 -7.63
C ILE A 351 14.97 -12.33 -6.63
N ASN A 352 14.24 -12.64 -5.58
CA ASN A 352 14.04 -11.73 -4.46
C ASN A 352 14.33 -12.46 -3.15
N TYR A 353 14.93 -11.73 -2.23
CA TYR A 353 15.11 -12.13 -0.84
C TYR A 353 14.70 -10.98 0.06
N SER A 354 13.78 -11.23 0.99
CA SER A 354 13.28 -10.29 1.98
C SER A 354 13.42 -10.88 3.38
N PHE A 355 13.83 -10.06 4.31
CA PHE A 355 14.01 -10.46 5.70
C PHE A 355 13.65 -9.30 6.62
N SER A 356 12.97 -9.60 7.72
CA SER A 356 12.68 -8.63 8.79
C SER A 356 12.76 -9.29 10.15
N ASN A 357 13.33 -8.57 11.13
CA ASN A 357 13.57 -9.04 12.48
C ASN A 357 13.35 -7.91 13.49
N SER A 358 13.13 -8.25 14.76
CA SER A 358 13.15 -7.28 15.84
C SER A 358 14.52 -6.61 15.98
N ILE A 359 14.56 -5.44 16.62
CA ILE A 359 15.80 -4.82 17.10
C ILE A 359 16.12 -5.33 18.51
N TYR A 360 17.40 -5.39 18.85
CA TYR A 360 17.83 -5.73 20.21
C TYR A 360 17.50 -4.60 21.17
N LYS A 361 16.77 -4.93 22.25
CA LYS A 361 16.33 -4.00 23.30
C LYS A 361 16.88 -4.43 24.65
N ASN A 362 17.34 -3.47 25.46
CA ASN A 362 17.75 -3.68 26.85
C ASN A 362 16.86 -2.85 27.77
N ALA A 363 16.63 -3.36 28.97
CA ALA A 363 16.07 -2.55 30.06
C ALA A 363 16.97 -1.33 30.34
N ILE A 364 16.37 -0.25 30.81
CA ILE A 364 17.11 0.98 31.16
C ILE A 364 17.91 0.76 32.44
N ASN A 365 17.34 -0.01 33.36
CA ASN A 365 17.93 -0.44 34.64
C ASN A 365 17.23 -1.73 35.10
N ASP A 366 17.70 -2.30 36.22
CA ASP A 366 17.23 -3.60 36.75
C ASP A 366 15.77 -3.58 37.25
N SER A 367 15.20 -2.39 37.50
CA SER A 367 13.85 -2.23 38.06
C SER A 367 12.78 -1.82 37.02
N THR A 368 13.20 -1.48 35.81
CA THR A 368 12.28 -1.01 34.75
C THR A 368 12.13 -2.06 33.66
N LEU A 369 10.91 -2.53 33.41
CA LEU A 369 10.63 -3.47 32.33
C LEU A 369 10.78 -2.79 30.97
N ILE A 370 11.21 -3.56 29.96
CA ILE A 370 11.29 -3.08 28.58
C ILE A 370 9.91 -2.63 28.11
N GLY A 371 9.78 -1.37 27.70
CA GLY A 371 8.52 -0.78 27.22
C GLY A 371 7.54 -0.43 28.35
N GLN A 372 8.00 -0.33 29.59
CA GLN A 372 7.16 0.05 30.74
C GLN A 372 6.61 1.47 30.54
N THR A 373 5.28 1.59 30.64
CA THR A 373 4.52 2.84 30.51
C THR A 373 5.05 3.93 31.47
N GLY A 374 5.10 5.17 30.97
CA GLY A 374 5.52 6.34 31.77
C GLY A 374 7.03 6.44 32.01
N THR A 375 7.83 5.55 31.43
CA THR A 375 9.31 5.54 31.53
C THR A 375 9.97 5.90 30.20
N LEU A 376 11.33 5.90 30.17
CA LEU A 376 12.07 5.99 28.90
C LEU A 376 12.03 4.70 28.06
N GLY A 377 11.32 3.67 28.53
CA GLY A 377 10.99 2.45 27.80
C GLY A 377 12.14 1.44 27.72
N TYR A 378 13.19 1.70 26.95
CA TYR A 378 14.31 0.79 26.72
C TYR A 378 15.47 1.50 26.00
N THR A 379 16.65 0.91 26.05
CA THR A 379 17.77 1.23 25.17
C THR A 379 17.87 0.22 24.02
N SER A 380 18.43 0.58 22.89
CA SER A 380 18.60 -0.31 21.74
C SER A 380 19.99 -0.18 21.11
N ALA A 381 20.56 -1.31 20.68
CA ALA A 381 21.80 -1.31 19.93
C ALA A 381 21.50 -1.10 18.43
N PHE A 382 22.29 -0.21 17.78
CA PHE A 382 21.98 0.24 16.42
C PHE A 382 22.09 -0.88 15.36
N PHE A 383 23.11 -1.73 15.44
CA PHE A 383 23.37 -2.78 14.45
C PHE A 383 23.05 -4.20 14.94
N LYS A 384 22.46 -4.36 16.12
CA LYS A 384 22.17 -5.67 16.71
C LYS A 384 20.72 -6.07 16.46
N LEU A 385 20.52 -7.22 15.85
CA LEU A 385 19.20 -7.86 15.72
C LEU A 385 18.74 -8.34 17.10
N GLY A 386 17.43 -8.28 17.34
CA GLY A 386 16.78 -8.93 18.47
C GLY A 386 16.53 -10.41 18.19
N ASP A 387 15.88 -11.08 19.13
CA ASP A 387 15.72 -12.54 19.09
C ASP A 387 14.50 -13.00 18.26
N GLN A 388 13.58 -12.07 17.92
CA GLN A 388 12.37 -12.40 17.17
C GLN A 388 12.54 -12.15 15.67
N LYS A 389 12.45 -13.20 14.89
CA LYS A 389 12.28 -13.13 13.44
C LYS A 389 10.81 -12.80 13.13
N TYR A 390 10.57 -11.82 12.28
CA TYR A 390 9.22 -11.38 11.90
C TYR A 390 8.76 -11.96 10.59
N TYR A 391 9.66 -11.98 9.61
CA TYR A 391 9.35 -12.34 8.25
C TYR A 391 10.59 -12.78 7.47
N HIS A 392 10.37 -13.66 6.51
CA HIS A 392 11.35 -14.03 5.50
C HIS A 392 10.61 -14.49 4.23
N ASP A 393 11.10 -14.06 3.09
CA ASP A 393 10.59 -14.43 1.77
C ASP A 393 11.78 -14.58 0.81
N PHE A 394 11.99 -15.78 0.34
CA PHE A 394 12.89 -16.05 -0.77
C PHE A 394 12.05 -16.53 -1.96
N ASN A 395 12.15 -15.84 -3.10
CA ASN A 395 11.45 -16.29 -4.28
C ASN A 395 12.33 -16.19 -5.55
N ILE A 396 12.10 -17.13 -6.47
CA ILE A 396 12.72 -17.16 -7.78
C ILE A 396 11.66 -17.40 -8.84
N ARG A 397 11.62 -16.52 -9.85
CA ARG A 397 10.72 -16.64 -10.99
C ARG A 397 11.50 -16.69 -12.29
N LEU A 398 11.19 -17.69 -13.10
CA LEU A 398 11.69 -17.86 -14.47
C LEU A 398 10.56 -17.54 -15.45
N SER A 399 10.77 -16.58 -16.34
CA SER A 399 9.78 -16.20 -17.35
C SER A 399 10.37 -16.29 -18.74
N ARG A 400 9.71 -17.04 -19.63
CA ARG A 400 10.18 -17.29 -20.99
C ARG A 400 9.06 -17.16 -22.01
N LYS A 401 9.31 -16.37 -23.03
CA LYS A 401 8.48 -16.33 -24.22
C LYS A 401 8.95 -17.42 -25.19
N LEU A 402 8.15 -18.47 -25.38
CA LEU A 402 8.49 -19.60 -26.24
C LEU A 402 8.38 -19.22 -27.73
N ASN A 403 7.31 -18.52 -28.08
CA ASN A 403 7.07 -17.98 -29.42
C ASN A 403 6.15 -16.74 -29.34
N ARG A 404 5.61 -16.26 -30.47
CA ARG A 404 4.71 -15.09 -30.49
C ARG A 404 3.37 -15.35 -29.77
N LYS A 405 2.98 -16.62 -29.64
CA LYS A 405 1.69 -17.02 -29.06
C LYS A 405 1.80 -17.47 -27.60
N TRP A 406 2.91 -18.05 -27.18
CA TRP A 406 3.09 -18.69 -25.88
C TRP A 406 4.12 -17.98 -25.01
N GLN A 407 3.75 -17.71 -23.77
CA GLN A 407 4.63 -17.26 -22.68
C GLN A 407 4.39 -18.14 -21.46
N LEU A 408 5.47 -18.57 -20.84
CA LEU A 408 5.47 -19.41 -19.63
C LEU A 408 6.23 -18.69 -18.53
N SER A 409 5.73 -18.76 -17.31
CA SER A 409 6.45 -18.38 -16.08
C SER A 409 6.30 -19.48 -15.04
N ILE A 410 7.36 -19.74 -14.30
CA ILE A 410 7.37 -20.64 -13.15
C ILE A 410 7.99 -19.87 -12.00
N MET A 411 7.39 -19.96 -10.81
CA MET A 411 7.89 -19.34 -9.59
C MET A 411 7.90 -20.36 -8.46
N TYR A 412 8.96 -20.33 -7.67
CA TYR A 412 9.07 -20.97 -6.35
C TYR A 412 9.29 -19.89 -5.30
N MET A 413 8.64 -20.03 -4.16
CA MET A 413 8.80 -19.16 -3.00
C MET A 413 8.87 -20.00 -1.72
N ASN A 414 9.77 -19.64 -0.82
CA ASN A 414 9.84 -20.13 0.56
C ASN A 414 9.64 -18.95 1.50
N GLN A 415 8.75 -19.10 2.46
CA GLN A 415 8.31 -18.03 3.34
C GLN A 415 8.31 -18.47 4.81
N TYR A 416 8.71 -17.56 5.69
CA TYR A 416 8.47 -17.62 7.13
C TYR A 416 7.63 -16.41 7.54
N TYR A 417 6.64 -16.64 8.37
CA TYR A 417 5.71 -15.61 8.83
C TYR A 417 5.41 -15.80 10.31
N ASN A 418 5.69 -14.76 11.12
CA ASN A 418 5.41 -14.76 12.54
C ASN A 418 3.97 -14.29 12.77
N MET A 419 3.10 -15.19 13.25
CA MET A 419 1.66 -14.93 13.42
C MET A 419 1.40 -13.88 14.50
N VAL A 420 2.08 -13.98 15.63
CA VAL A 420 1.90 -13.04 16.75
C VAL A 420 2.20 -11.60 16.36
N ILE A 421 3.29 -11.39 15.62
CA ILE A 421 3.75 -10.05 15.25
C ILE A 421 2.90 -9.44 14.13
N ASN A 422 2.48 -10.25 13.17
CA ASN A 422 1.79 -9.75 11.97
C ASN A 422 0.26 -9.72 12.12
N GLU A 423 -0.30 -10.61 12.93
CA GLU A 423 -1.76 -10.75 13.09
C GLU A 423 -2.24 -10.49 14.53
N GLY A 424 -1.34 -10.49 15.51
CA GLY A 424 -1.65 -10.14 16.90
C GLY A 424 -2.33 -11.25 17.69
N HIS A 425 -2.43 -12.47 17.17
CA HIS A 425 -2.99 -13.62 17.86
C HIS A 425 -1.94 -14.72 18.11
N ASN A 426 -2.10 -15.44 19.21
CA ASN A 426 -1.16 -16.47 19.61
C ASN A 426 -1.38 -17.77 18.83
N ALA A 427 -0.68 -17.90 17.73
CA ALA A 427 -0.67 -19.08 16.87
C ALA A 427 0.78 -19.45 16.48
N PRO A 428 1.04 -20.69 16.07
CA PRO A 428 2.36 -21.11 15.59
C PRO A 428 2.82 -20.32 14.37
N ASP A 429 4.11 -20.01 14.31
CA ASP A 429 4.72 -19.38 13.15
C ASP A 429 4.57 -20.25 11.88
N VAL A 430 4.30 -19.62 10.75
CA VAL A 430 4.06 -20.32 9.48
C VAL A 430 5.35 -20.47 8.69
N PHE A 431 5.59 -21.68 8.18
CA PHE A 431 6.62 -22.03 7.20
C PHE A 431 5.91 -22.53 5.96
N ALA A 432 5.98 -21.79 4.86
CA ALA A 432 5.25 -22.11 3.65
C ALA A 432 6.19 -22.17 2.43
N ASP A 433 5.92 -23.17 1.58
CA ASP A 433 6.48 -23.27 0.23
C ASP A 433 5.38 -23.04 -0.79
N VAL A 434 5.62 -22.16 -1.77
CA VAL A 434 4.65 -21.84 -2.82
C VAL A 434 5.25 -22.12 -4.19
N ILE A 435 4.51 -22.87 -5.02
CA ILE A 435 4.89 -23.20 -6.40
C ILE A 435 3.81 -22.67 -7.33
N ILE A 436 4.21 -21.94 -8.38
CA ILE A 436 3.30 -21.33 -9.34
C ILE A 436 3.74 -21.61 -10.76
N GLY A 437 2.79 -22.02 -11.59
CA GLY A 437 2.90 -22.11 -13.04
C GLY A 437 1.93 -21.13 -13.69
N ASP A 438 2.41 -20.32 -14.63
CA ASP A 438 1.64 -19.26 -15.30
C ASP A 438 1.86 -19.38 -16.82
N VAL A 439 0.77 -19.51 -17.58
CA VAL A 439 0.79 -19.74 -19.02
C VAL A 439 -0.13 -18.78 -19.74
N TRP A 440 0.41 -18.03 -20.68
CA TRP A 440 -0.34 -17.19 -21.60
C TRP A 440 -0.34 -17.78 -23.00
N TRP A 441 -1.52 -17.96 -23.59
CA TRP A 441 -1.72 -18.40 -24.95
C TRP A 441 -2.51 -17.39 -25.77
N LYS A 442 -1.82 -16.71 -26.70
CA LYS A 442 -2.40 -15.75 -27.65
C LYS A 442 -2.64 -16.45 -28.99
N PHE A 443 -3.82 -17.02 -29.21
CA PHE A 443 -4.11 -17.87 -30.37
C PHE A 443 -4.62 -17.08 -31.59
N LYS A 444 -5.23 -15.90 -31.38
CA LYS A 444 -5.66 -14.95 -32.42
C LYS A 444 -5.36 -13.51 -32.00
N PRO A 445 -5.35 -12.51 -32.93
CA PRO A 445 -5.35 -11.10 -32.54
C PRO A 445 -6.53 -10.81 -31.59
N TYR A 446 -6.23 -10.11 -30.48
CA TYR A 446 -7.20 -9.77 -29.44
C TYR A 446 -7.85 -10.94 -28.68
N ASN A 447 -7.36 -12.18 -28.84
CA ASN A 447 -7.85 -13.36 -28.11
C ASN A 447 -6.70 -14.03 -27.39
N SER A 448 -6.85 -14.23 -26.08
CA SER A 448 -5.87 -14.95 -25.26
C SER A 448 -6.54 -15.77 -24.16
N ILE A 449 -5.90 -16.85 -23.80
CA ILE A 449 -6.18 -17.62 -22.60
C ILE A 449 -4.99 -17.44 -21.66
N HIS A 450 -5.26 -17.19 -20.39
CA HIS A 450 -4.31 -17.17 -19.30
C HIS A 450 -4.69 -18.26 -18.31
N VAL A 451 -3.73 -19.09 -17.93
CA VAL A 451 -3.91 -20.16 -16.95
C VAL A 451 -2.88 -20.00 -15.86
N GLU A 452 -3.32 -19.98 -14.62
CA GLU A 452 -2.46 -20.03 -13.44
C GLU A 452 -2.75 -21.31 -12.65
N LEU A 453 -1.70 -21.99 -12.25
CA LEU A 453 -1.70 -23.12 -11.32
C LEU A 453 -0.85 -22.73 -10.13
N GLN A 454 -1.41 -22.78 -8.92
CA GLN A 454 -0.73 -22.38 -7.70
C GLN A 454 -0.90 -23.47 -6.64
N GLY A 455 0.16 -23.76 -5.89
CA GLY A 455 0.14 -24.63 -4.73
C GLY A 455 0.90 -24.00 -3.57
N LEU A 456 0.32 -24.00 -2.38
CA LEU A 456 0.93 -23.60 -1.12
C LEU A 456 0.97 -24.82 -0.20
N ILE A 457 2.12 -25.08 0.37
CA ILE A 457 2.39 -26.23 1.23
C ILE A 457 2.87 -25.72 2.58
N THR A 458 2.11 -26.02 3.63
CA THR A 458 2.47 -25.70 5.03
C THR A 458 1.84 -26.72 5.97
N LYS A 459 2.39 -26.85 7.18
CA LYS A 459 1.84 -27.69 8.26
C LYS A 459 1.11 -26.87 9.33
N GLN A 460 1.17 -25.55 9.21
CA GLN A 460 0.60 -24.60 10.17
C GLN A 460 -0.63 -23.94 9.57
N ASP A 461 -1.34 -23.14 10.38
CA ASP A 461 -2.50 -22.35 10.01
C ASP A 461 -3.54 -23.20 9.26
N ASP A 462 -4.12 -22.68 8.19
CA ASP A 462 -5.13 -23.37 7.36
C ASP A 462 -4.61 -24.60 6.60
N GLY A 463 -3.29 -24.92 6.65
CA GLY A 463 -2.69 -26.03 5.92
C GLY A 463 -2.47 -25.77 4.43
N ASN A 464 -2.54 -26.84 3.64
CA ASN A 464 -2.21 -26.78 2.22
C ASN A 464 -3.32 -26.18 1.38
N TRP A 465 -2.94 -25.45 0.33
CA TRP A 465 -3.87 -24.86 -0.62
C TRP A 465 -3.47 -25.15 -2.06
N SER A 466 -4.45 -25.28 -2.93
CA SER A 466 -4.26 -25.31 -4.38
C SER A 466 -5.23 -24.37 -5.07
N GLN A 467 -4.79 -23.77 -6.17
CA GLN A 467 -5.62 -22.89 -6.99
C GLN A 467 -5.37 -23.12 -8.48
N ILE A 468 -6.47 -23.15 -9.24
CA ILE A 468 -6.45 -22.99 -10.69
C ILE A 468 -7.25 -21.74 -11.05
N MET A 469 -6.70 -20.90 -11.92
CA MET A 469 -7.40 -19.82 -12.57
C MET A 469 -7.32 -19.99 -14.09
N VAL A 470 -8.43 -19.83 -14.77
CA VAL A 470 -8.50 -19.77 -16.24
C VAL A 470 -9.21 -18.50 -16.64
N GLU A 471 -8.52 -17.64 -17.36
CA GLU A 471 -9.05 -16.38 -17.88
C GLU A 471 -9.04 -16.40 -19.41
N TYR A 472 -10.17 -16.03 -20.02
CA TYR A 472 -10.31 -15.80 -21.43
C TYR A 472 -10.51 -14.33 -21.73
N ASN A 473 -9.72 -13.78 -22.63
CA ASN A 473 -9.80 -12.39 -23.07
C ASN A 473 -10.16 -12.30 -24.56
N ARG A 474 -11.13 -11.42 -24.90
CA ARG A 474 -11.53 -11.13 -26.28
C ARG A 474 -11.95 -9.67 -26.45
N LYS A 475 -11.12 -8.85 -27.13
CA LYS A 475 -11.35 -7.41 -27.44
C LYS A 475 -11.90 -6.64 -26.21
N GLY A 476 -12.41 -6.21 -25.57
CA GLY A 476 -12.86 -5.58 -24.35
C GLY A 476 -13.50 -6.53 -23.33
N PHE A 477 -13.88 -7.76 -23.74
CA PHE A 477 -14.44 -8.75 -22.82
C PHE A 477 -13.36 -9.59 -22.17
N PHE A 478 -13.55 -9.93 -20.90
CA PHE A 478 -12.82 -11.00 -20.22
C PHE A 478 -13.78 -11.80 -19.32
N GLY A 479 -13.44 -13.06 -19.13
CA GLY A 479 -14.10 -13.93 -18.16
C GLY A 479 -13.06 -14.81 -17.51
N ALA A 480 -13.12 -14.94 -16.18
CA ALA A 480 -12.21 -15.77 -15.40
C ALA A 480 -12.98 -16.68 -14.46
N VAL A 481 -12.54 -17.93 -14.34
CA VAL A 481 -12.96 -18.89 -13.33
C VAL A 481 -11.78 -19.17 -12.44
N ILE A 482 -11.97 -19.01 -11.13
CA ILE A 482 -10.99 -19.33 -10.09
C ILE A 482 -11.59 -20.45 -9.25
N MET A 483 -10.82 -21.51 -9.06
CA MET A 483 -11.15 -22.62 -8.16
C MET A 483 -10.01 -22.74 -7.17
N MET A 484 -10.23 -22.30 -5.94
CA MET A 484 -9.26 -22.39 -4.86
C MET A 484 -9.75 -23.44 -3.85
N TYR A 485 -8.87 -24.33 -3.45
CA TYR A 485 -9.19 -25.43 -2.55
C TYR A 485 -8.25 -25.45 -1.35
N ASN A 486 -8.80 -25.36 -0.16
CA ASN A 486 -8.12 -25.66 1.08
C ASN A 486 -8.21 -27.17 1.32
N HIS A 487 -7.05 -27.81 1.56
CA HIS A 487 -6.98 -29.25 1.82
C HIS A 487 -7.29 -29.60 3.28
N GLY A 488 -7.55 -28.60 4.13
CA GLY A 488 -7.72 -28.75 5.55
C GLY A 488 -6.40 -28.94 6.31
N ASN A 489 -6.49 -28.90 7.62
CA ASN A 489 -5.35 -29.15 8.51
C ASN A 489 -5.83 -29.81 9.81
N ASP A 490 -5.58 -31.11 9.96
CA ASP A 490 -5.90 -31.91 11.15
C ASP A 490 -4.76 -31.90 12.22
N LYS A 491 -3.61 -31.30 11.88
CA LYS A 491 -2.40 -31.21 12.69
C LYS A 491 -2.05 -29.79 13.13
N GLY A 492 -2.88 -28.81 12.77
CA GLY A 492 -2.73 -27.42 13.11
C GLY A 492 -3.08 -27.13 14.58
N HIS A 493 -3.08 -25.85 14.92
CA HIS A 493 -3.54 -25.37 16.22
C HIS A 493 -5.06 -25.57 16.40
N GLU A 494 -5.79 -25.45 15.29
CA GLU A 494 -7.22 -25.77 15.17
C GLU A 494 -7.41 -26.78 14.04
N ILE A 495 -8.50 -27.56 14.11
CA ILE A 495 -8.87 -28.49 13.05
C ILE A 495 -9.58 -27.70 11.96
N ILE A 496 -9.00 -27.66 10.78
CA ILE A 496 -9.56 -27.00 9.60
C ILE A 496 -10.06 -28.03 8.62
N GLU A 497 -11.36 -27.99 8.34
CA GLU A 497 -11.99 -28.87 7.35
C GLU A 497 -11.67 -28.42 5.91
N PRO A 498 -11.58 -29.35 4.95
CA PRO A 498 -11.36 -29.01 3.55
C PRO A 498 -12.49 -28.19 2.94
N HIS A 499 -12.19 -27.11 2.25
CA HIS A 499 -13.19 -26.24 1.60
C HIS A 499 -12.81 -25.82 0.19
N LEU A 500 -13.83 -25.71 -0.67
CA LEU A 500 -13.71 -25.21 -2.04
C LEU A 500 -14.28 -23.80 -2.15
N TYR A 501 -13.51 -22.90 -2.78
CA TYR A 501 -13.86 -21.50 -3.01
C TYR A 501 -13.92 -21.21 -4.53
N PRO A 502 -15.05 -21.52 -5.19
CA PRO A 502 -15.26 -21.20 -6.60
C PRO A 502 -15.60 -19.71 -6.74
N PHE A 503 -14.99 -19.04 -7.72
CA PHE A 503 -15.29 -17.66 -8.05
C PHE A 503 -15.29 -17.44 -9.57
N LEU A 504 -16.38 -16.89 -10.09
CA LEU A 504 -16.55 -16.51 -11.49
C LEU A 504 -16.50 -15.01 -11.61
N THR A 505 -15.74 -14.51 -12.58
CA THR A 505 -15.68 -13.08 -12.92
C THR A 505 -15.94 -12.88 -14.41
N LEU A 506 -16.77 -11.91 -14.74
CA LEU A 506 -17.02 -11.44 -16.11
C LEU A 506 -16.78 -9.94 -16.16
N GLY A 507 -16.15 -9.44 -17.20
CA GLY A 507 -15.94 -8.01 -17.35
C GLY A 507 -15.92 -7.54 -18.79
N TYR A 508 -16.26 -6.26 -18.94
CA TYR A 508 -16.25 -5.57 -20.21
C TYR A 508 -15.63 -4.19 -20.07
N THR A 509 -14.71 -3.87 -20.98
CA THR A 509 -14.09 -2.56 -21.07
C THR A 509 -14.44 -1.92 -22.39
N HIS A 510 -15.05 -0.73 -22.35
CA HIS A 510 -15.35 0.09 -23.52
C HIS A 510 -14.79 1.51 -23.30
N LYS A 511 -13.81 1.90 -24.12
CA LYS A 511 -13.09 3.17 -23.94
C LYS A 511 -12.56 3.32 -22.50
N THR A 512 -13.05 4.31 -21.77
CA THR A 512 -12.66 4.65 -20.39
C THR A 512 -13.54 3.98 -19.33
N THR A 513 -14.55 3.21 -19.73
CA THR A 513 -15.48 2.53 -18.80
C THR A 513 -15.17 1.04 -18.73
N ARG A 514 -15.03 0.52 -17.51
CA ARG A 514 -14.90 -0.90 -17.21
C ARG A 514 -15.99 -1.32 -16.22
N ILE A 515 -16.69 -2.39 -16.57
CA ILE A 515 -17.68 -3.03 -15.71
C ILE A 515 -17.22 -4.45 -15.44
N THR A 516 -17.22 -4.88 -14.18
CA THR A 516 -16.85 -6.22 -13.75
C THR A 516 -17.92 -6.75 -12.82
N ALA A 517 -18.40 -7.96 -13.09
CA ALA A 517 -19.33 -8.68 -12.23
C ALA A 517 -18.69 -9.99 -11.79
N GLY A 518 -18.87 -10.36 -10.53
CA GLY A 518 -18.35 -11.59 -9.97
C GLY A 518 -19.39 -12.30 -9.11
N TYR A 519 -19.26 -13.62 -8.99
CA TYR A 519 -20.07 -14.43 -8.10
C TYR A 519 -19.26 -15.61 -7.56
N GLY A 520 -19.33 -15.83 -6.27
CA GLY A 520 -18.70 -16.99 -5.63
C GLY A 520 -18.26 -16.74 -4.20
N LYS A 521 -17.38 -17.61 -3.74
CA LYS A 521 -16.86 -17.67 -2.38
C LYS A 521 -15.48 -17.05 -2.31
N GLN A 522 -15.25 -16.26 -1.26
CA GLN A 522 -13.94 -15.67 -0.92
C GLN A 522 -13.59 -16.10 0.51
N ARG A 523 -12.35 -16.53 0.70
CA ARG A 523 -11.86 -16.85 2.05
C ARG A 523 -11.66 -15.58 2.87
N GLU A 524 -11.65 -15.71 4.17
CA GLU A 524 -11.08 -14.68 5.05
C GLU A 524 -9.57 -14.54 4.86
N GLY A 525 -9.02 -13.44 5.32
CA GLY A 525 -7.58 -13.23 5.31
C GLY A 525 -7.17 -11.77 5.34
N ILE A 526 -5.87 -11.55 5.20
CA ILE A 526 -5.28 -10.22 5.24
C ILE A 526 -4.97 -9.73 3.83
N VAL A 527 -5.42 -8.52 3.52
CA VAL A 527 -5.06 -7.81 2.28
C VAL A 527 -4.12 -6.68 2.61
N CYS A 528 -2.94 -6.69 1.99
CA CYS A 528 -1.92 -5.67 2.22
C CYS A 528 -1.55 -4.93 0.93
N VAL A 529 -1.32 -3.61 1.07
CA VAL A 529 -0.77 -2.76 0.02
C VAL A 529 0.36 -1.93 0.62
N GLY A 530 1.57 -2.08 0.09
CA GLY A 530 2.74 -1.32 0.52
C GLY A 530 3.10 -1.46 2.00
N GLY A 531 2.74 -2.59 2.66
CA GLY A 531 3.02 -2.83 4.08
C GLY A 531 1.96 -2.31 5.06
N VAL A 532 0.84 -1.81 4.56
CA VAL A 532 -0.38 -1.50 5.32
C VAL A 532 -1.41 -2.58 5.01
N CYS A 533 -2.02 -3.17 6.04
CA CYS A 533 -2.83 -4.37 5.90
C CYS A 533 -4.17 -4.25 6.59
N ARG A 534 -5.23 -4.83 6.01
CA ARG A 534 -6.53 -4.98 6.66
C ARG A 534 -7.00 -6.42 6.64
N ALA A 535 -7.73 -6.84 7.67
CA ALA A 535 -8.45 -8.10 7.67
C ALA A 535 -9.72 -8.00 6.82
N VAL A 536 -10.00 -9.02 6.03
CA VAL A 536 -11.22 -9.14 5.23
C VAL A 536 -11.90 -10.46 5.64
N PRO A 537 -13.15 -10.44 6.13
CA PRO A 537 -13.84 -11.65 6.51
C PRO A 537 -14.20 -12.51 5.29
N ALA A 538 -14.46 -13.80 5.53
CA ALA A 538 -15.00 -14.69 4.51
C ALA A 538 -16.32 -14.16 3.95
N SER A 539 -16.54 -14.33 2.66
CA SER A 539 -17.76 -13.87 2.02
C SER A 539 -18.21 -14.81 0.89
N ASN A 540 -19.52 -14.90 0.70
CA ASN A 540 -20.13 -15.55 -0.44
C ASN A 540 -21.16 -14.61 -1.06
N GLY A 541 -21.23 -14.54 -2.39
CA GLY A 541 -22.25 -13.74 -3.05
C GLY A 541 -21.81 -13.08 -4.34
N PHE A 542 -22.53 -12.01 -4.69
CA PHE A 542 -22.34 -11.29 -5.94
C PHE A 542 -21.56 -9.99 -5.74
N THR A 543 -20.66 -9.69 -6.66
CA THR A 543 -19.88 -8.44 -6.69
C THR A 543 -20.11 -7.71 -8.01
N LEU A 544 -20.15 -6.37 -7.98
CA LEU A 544 -20.23 -5.52 -9.15
C LEU A 544 -19.30 -4.33 -8.96
N THR A 545 -18.37 -4.14 -9.89
CA THR A 545 -17.48 -2.97 -9.93
C THR A 545 -17.69 -2.22 -11.24
N VAL A 546 -17.85 -0.90 -11.15
CA VAL A 546 -17.93 0.01 -12.28
C VAL A 546 -16.87 1.09 -12.12
N ASN A 547 -15.99 1.25 -13.11
CA ASN A 547 -15.01 2.32 -13.19
C ASN A 547 -15.18 3.06 -14.49
N SER A 548 -15.22 4.40 -14.46
CA SER A 548 -15.34 5.24 -15.66
C SER A 548 -14.61 6.56 -15.47
N SER A 549 -14.02 7.10 -16.55
CA SER A 549 -13.45 8.45 -16.57
C SER A 549 -13.95 9.23 -17.80
N PHE A 550 -14.04 10.54 -17.69
CA PHE A 550 -14.55 11.45 -18.72
C PHE A 550 -13.83 12.80 -18.70
#